data_5e420c61a2e72d0f8e9afc5327b8723e
#
_entry.id   5e420c61a2e72d0f8e9afc5327b8723e
#
_cell.length_a   1.000
_cell.length_b   1.000
_cell.length_c   1.000
_cell.angle_alpha   90.00
_cell.angle_beta   90.00
_cell.angle_gamma   90.00
#
_symmetry.space_group_name_H-M   'P 1'
#
loop_
_entity.id
_entity.type
_entity.pdbx_description
1 polymer ?
#
loop_
_entity_poly.entity_id
_entity_poly.type
_entity_poly.pdbx_seq_one_letter_code
_entity_poly.pdbx_strand_id
1 'polypeptide(L)'
;SRGLGDVYKRQLVGDTSDGIPGIPKVGPKTAAKWLIKYQSLEEVIMNAESIKGVVGQNLRDNIDILDRNLQLVSLKDDVDLDITFSDINSNNENEDVLKEIFTDLEFSSPVVKKQEPTNILPKNEYETVLDQQKLKELIRYINSCKYFALDTETTSLDVMSAELVGIAISTQSGSGFYIPIGHNYEDAPQQLSKASIMELLAPCLEMNQDKIVGQNLKYDLPILNSFGIKISNFKADTMLMSYVLNSTASRHNLD
;
A
#
# COMPACT_ATOMS: atom_id res chain seq x y z
N SER A 1 -14.02 -2.87 -13.43
CA SER A 1 -15.19 -3.60 -13.89
C SER A 1 -14.94 -5.09 -13.80
N ARG A 2 -15.60 -5.76 -12.88
CA ARG A 2 -15.63 -7.23 -12.85
C ARG A 2 -16.39 -7.65 -14.09
N GLY A 3 -15.71 -8.31 -15.06
CA GLY A 3 -16.30 -8.65 -16.34
C GLY A 3 -17.35 -9.76 -16.26
N LEU A 4 -18.08 -10.00 -17.36
CA LEU A 4 -19.08 -11.05 -17.52
C LEU A 4 -18.63 -12.43 -16.99
N GLY A 5 -17.34 -12.74 -17.03
CA GLY A 5 -16.78 -13.97 -16.47
C GLY A 5 -16.95 -14.13 -14.94
N ASP A 6 -17.02 -13.04 -14.17
CA ASP A 6 -17.26 -13.11 -12.73
C ASP A 6 -18.76 -13.37 -12.43
N VAL A 7 -19.65 -12.79 -13.23
CA VAL A 7 -21.10 -13.05 -13.16
C VAL A 7 -21.39 -14.52 -13.45
N TYR A 8 -20.90 -15.05 -14.56
CA TYR A 8 -21.09 -16.47 -14.93
C TYR A 8 -20.50 -17.44 -13.90
N LYS A 9 -19.34 -17.08 -13.32
CA LYS A 9 -18.74 -17.88 -12.27
C LYS A 9 -19.61 -17.92 -11.02
N ARG A 10 -20.21 -16.79 -10.61
CA ARG A 10 -21.13 -16.74 -9.46
C ARG A 10 -22.42 -17.47 -9.69
N GLN A 11 -22.95 -17.49 -10.93
CA GLN A 11 -24.11 -18.30 -11.28
C GLN A 11 -23.84 -19.79 -11.05
N LEU A 12 -22.65 -20.30 -11.43
CA LEU A 12 -22.28 -21.70 -11.30
C LEU A 12 -21.93 -22.10 -9.85
N VAL A 13 -21.18 -21.25 -9.14
CA VAL A 13 -20.65 -21.54 -7.80
C VAL A 13 -21.63 -21.16 -6.70
N GLY A 14 -22.50 -20.18 -6.97
CA GLY A 14 -23.32 -19.50 -5.97
C GLY A 14 -22.53 -18.45 -5.18
N ASP A 15 -23.21 -17.84 -4.22
CA ASP A 15 -22.63 -16.92 -3.25
C ASP A 15 -23.23 -17.20 -1.87
N THR A 16 -22.44 -17.79 -0.99
CA THR A 16 -22.91 -18.20 0.35
C THR A 16 -23.17 -17.01 1.25
N SER A 17 -22.50 -15.87 1.04
CA SER A 17 -22.74 -14.65 1.82
C SER A 17 -24.10 -14.05 1.51
N ASP A 18 -24.55 -14.17 0.25
CA ASP A 18 -25.84 -13.65 -0.21
C ASP A 18 -26.93 -14.73 -0.24
N GLY A 19 -26.63 -15.94 0.21
CA GLY A 19 -27.58 -17.06 0.22
C GLY A 19 -27.95 -17.59 -1.18
N ILE A 20 -27.14 -17.32 -2.20
CA ILE A 20 -27.37 -17.75 -3.58
C ILE A 20 -26.82 -19.16 -3.77
N PRO A 21 -27.67 -20.18 -4.08
CA PRO A 21 -27.20 -21.53 -4.24
C PRO A 21 -26.41 -21.72 -5.53
N GLY A 22 -25.29 -22.46 -5.47
CA GLY A 22 -24.55 -22.90 -6.64
C GLY A 22 -24.89 -24.31 -7.07
N ILE A 23 -24.34 -24.75 -8.20
CA ILE A 23 -24.42 -26.15 -8.64
C ILE A 23 -23.66 -27.04 -7.63
N PRO A 24 -24.28 -28.10 -7.09
CA PRO A 24 -23.63 -28.95 -6.10
C PRO A 24 -22.29 -29.51 -6.59
N LYS A 25 -21.26 -29.43 -5.75
CA LYS A 25 -19.88 -29.85 -6.04
C LYS A 25 -19.16 -29.07 -7.16
N VAL A 26 -19.73 -27.98 -7.66
CA VAL A 26 -19.07 -27.07 -8.60
C VAL A 26 -18.48 -25.90 -7.81
N GLY A 27 -17.18 -25.96 -7.60
CA GLY A 27 -16.43 -24.87 -6.95
C GLY A 27 -15.78 -23.93 -7.96
N PRO A 28 -15.10 -22.85 -7.48
CA PRO A 28 -14.48 -21.83 -8.33
C PRO A 28 -13.54 -22.37 -9.40
N LYS A 29 -12.77 -23.42 -9.09
CA LYS A 29 -11.83 -24.04 -10.04
C LYS A 29 -12.56 -24.77 -11.18
N THR A 30 -13.65 -25.47 -10.87
CA THR A 30 -14.45 -26.19 -11.86
C THR A 30 -15.20 -25.21 -12.77
N ALA A 31 -15.84 -24.19 -12.20
CA ALA A 31 -16.52 -23.13 -12.95
C ALA A 31 -15.54 -22.40 -13.89
N ALA A 32 -14.37 -21.98 -13.41
CA ALA A 32 -13.35 -21.35 -14.22
C ALA A 32 -12.89 -22.23 -15.38
N LYS A 33 -12.66 -23.53 -15.13
CA LYS A 33 -12.29 -24.50 -16.17
C LYS A 33 -13.35 -24.63 -17.26
N TRP A 34 -14.63 -24.64 -16.89
CA TRP A 34 -15.72 -24.71 -17.86
C TRP A 34 -15.81 -23.42 -18.67
N LEU A 35 -15.79 -22.25 -18.02
CA LEU A 35 -15.86 -20.95 -18.70
C LEU A 35 -14.67 -20.71 -19.64
N ILE A 36 -13.47 -21.16 -19.28
CA ILE A 36 -12.30 -21.10 -20.18
C ILE A 36 -12.51 -22.02 -21.40
N LYS A 37 -13.05 -23.23 -21.18
CA LYS A 37 -13.24 -24.22 -22.26
C LYS A 37 -14.36 -23.85 -23.21
N TYR A 38 -15.49 -23.37 -22.67
CA TYR A 38 -16.72 -23.14 -23.42
C TYR A 38 -17.03 -21.67 -23.68
N GLN A 39 -16.25 -20.76 -23.08
CA GLN A 39 -16.24 -19.30 -23.24
C GLN A 39 -17.45 -18.54 -22.68
N SER A 40 -18.63 -19.15 -22.60
CA SER A 40 -19.81 -18.55 -21.98
C SER A 40 -20.59 -19.57 -21.15
N LEU A 41 -21.54 -19.12 -20.34
CA LEU A 41 -22.40 -19.99 -19.55
C LEU A 41 -23.39 -20.73 -20.45
N GLU A 42 -23.92 -20.06 -21.49
CA GLU A 42 -24.82 -20.63 -22.48
C GLU A 42 -24.15 -21.82 -23.18
N GLU A 43 -22.90 -21.69 -23.55
CA GLU A 43 -22.11 -22.78 -24.16
C GLU A 43 -21.83 -23.90 -23.14
N VAL A 44 -21.64 -23.61 -21.86
CA VAL A 44 -21.56 -24.65 -20.82
C VAL A 44 -22.87 -25.44 -20.72
N ILE A 45 -24.01 -24.76 -20.76
CA ILE A 45 -25.34 -25.38 -20.69
C ILE A 45 -25.59 -26.23 -21.94
N MET A 46 -25.35 -25.70 -23.14
CA MET A 46 -25.52 -26.46 -24.41
C MET A 46 -24.65 -27.70 -24.45
N ASN A 47 -23.49 -27.68 -23.85
CA ASN A 47 -22.56 -28.80 -23.81
C ASN A 47 -22.67 -29.64 -22.52
N ALA A 48 -23.72 -29.46 -21.70
CA ALA A 48 -23.84 -30.12 -20.39
C ALA A 48 -23.84 -31.67 -20.52
N GLU A 49 -24.37 -32.23 -21.61
CA GLU A 49 -24.36 -33.67 -21.88
C GLU A 49 -22.92 -34.22 -22.11
N SER A 50 -22.02 -33.39 -22.62
CA SER A 50 -20.62 -33.77 -22.85
C SER A 50 -19.77 -33.74 -21.58
N ILE A 51 -20.26 -33.10 -20.52
CA ILE A 51 -19.55 -32.95 -19.24
C ILE A 51 -19.79 -34.21 -18.40
N LYS A 52 -18.75 -35.02 -18.28
CA LYS A 52 -18.80 -36.33 -17.61
C LYS A 52 -18.65 -36.19 -16.07
N GLY A 53 -19.09 -37.24 -15.37
CA GLY A 53 -18.94 -37.36 -13.93
C GLY A 53 -20.02 -36.64 -13.11
N VAL A 54 -19.87 -36.69 -11.79
CA VAL A 54 -20.87 -36.18 -10.85
C VAL A 54 -21.19 -34.69 -11.05
N VAL A 55 -20.16 -33.87 -11.35
CA VAL A 55 -20.35 -32.43 -11.55
C VAL A 55 -21.14 -32.13 -12.83
N GLY A 56 -20.99 -32.95 -13.90
CA GLY A 56 -21.81 -32.83 -15.12
C GLY A 56 -23.27 -33.25 -14.87
N GLN A 57 -23.48 -34.30 -14.08
CA GLN A 57 -24.84 -34.69 -13.68
C GLN A 57 -25.48 -33.59 -12.82
N ASN A 58 -24.77 -33.08 -11.82
CA ASN A 58 -25.28 -31.99 -10.99
C ASN A 58 -25.60 -30.73 -11.81
N LEU A 59 -24.82 -30.42 -12.85
CA LEU A 59 -25.13 -29.32 -13.75
C LEU A 59 -26.48 -29.54 -14.45
N ARG A 60 -26.69 -30.71 -15.09
CA ARG A 60 -27.94 -31.05 -15.78
C ARG A 60 -29.17 -31.01 -14.87
N ASP A 61 -29.01 -31.52 -13.63
CA ASP A 61 -30.08 -31.59 -12.64
C ASP A 61 -30.46 -30.22 -12.05
N ASN A 62 -29.62 -29.19 -12.28
CA ASN A 62 -29.78 -27.87 -11.67
C ASN A 62 -29.65 -26.71 -12.69
N ILE A 63 -29.85 -26.93 -13.96
CA ILE A 63 -29.80 -25.87 -15.00
C ILE A 63 -30.83 -24.77 -14.70
N ASP A 64 -32.00 -25.13 -14.22
CA ASP A 64 -33.15 -24.27 -13.93
C ASP A 64 -32.83 -23.18 -12.88
N ILE A 65 -31.85 -23.41 -11.99
CA ILE A 65 -31.46 -22.38 -11.00
C ILE A 65 -30.59 -21.30 -11.61
N LEU A 66 -29.94 -21.52 -12.76
CA LEU A 66 -28.94 -20.59 -13.30
C LEU A 66 -29.57 -19.28 -13.76
N ASP A 67 -30.78 -19.31 -14.36
CA ASP A 67 -31.49 -18.09 -14.76
C ASP A 67 -31.89 -17.24 -13.53
N ARG A 68 -32.35 -17.88 -12.47
CA ARG A 68 -32.61 -17.20 -11.21
C ARG A 68 -31.35 -16.64 -10.60
N ASN A 69 -30.27 -17.40 -10.62
CA ASN A 69 -28.97 -16.93 -10.11
C ASN A 69 -28.47 -15.73 -10.91
N LEU A 70 -28.67 -15.70 -12.24
CA LEU A 70 -28.34 -14.53 -13.06
C LEU A 70 -29.07 -13.28 -12.57
N GLN A 71 -30.36 -13.37 -12.32
CA GLN A 71 -31.15 -12.24 -11.82
C GLN A 71 -30.66 -11.77 -10.45
N LEU A 72 -30.25 -12.72 -9.57
CA LEU A 72 -29.79 -12.41 -8.21
C LEU A 72 -28.37 -11.80 -8.18
N VAL A 73 -27.48 -12.19 -9.11
CA VAL A 73 -26.09 -11.69 -9.15
C VAL A 73 -25.91 -10.48 -10.08
N SER A 74 -26.92 -10.16 -10.90
CA SER A 74 -26.89 -9.00 -11.79
C SER A 74 -27.32 -7.75 -11.02
N LEU A 75 -26.53 -6.70 -11.16
CA LEU A 75 -26.92 -5.40 -10.61
C LEU A 75 -28.08 -4.84 -11.46
N LYS A 76 -29.09 -4.33 -10.77
CA LYS A 76 -30.15 -3.58 -11.42
C LYS A 76 -29.64 -2.17 -11.74
N ASP A 77 -29.59 -1.81 -13.01
CA ASP A 77 -29.08 -0.53 -13.54
C ASP A 77 -30.17 0.43 -14.04
N ASP A 78 -31.42 -0.01 -13.95
CA ASP A 78 -32.61 0.75 -14.33
C ASP A 78 -33.46 1.17 -13.13
N VAL A 79 -32.84 1.33 -11.96
CA VAL A 79 -33.54 1.82 -10.76
C VAL A 79 -33.88 3.28 -10.96
N ASP A 80 -35.19 3.60 -10.84
CA ASP A 80 -35.67 4.99 -10.87
C ASP A 80 -35.23 5.70 -9.58
N LEU A 81 -34.43 6.73 -9.73
CA LEU A 81 -33.86 7.50 -8.62
C LEU A 81 -34.29 8.95 -8.77
N ASP A 82 -34.77 9.55 -7.68
CA ASP A 82 -35.13 10.99 -7.61
C ASP A 82 -33.89 11.91 -7.56
N ILE A 83 -32.69 11.35 -7.86
CA ILE A 83 -31.42 12.08 -7.86
C ILE A 83 -30.69 11.88 -9.18
N THR A 84 -29.97 12.90 -9.61
CA THR A 84 -29.04 12.83 -10.76
C THR A 84 -27.60 12.60 -10.31
N PHE A 85 -26.72 12.22 -11.25
CA PHE A 85 -25.31 12.05 -10.94
C PHE A 85 -24.66 13.34 -10.39
N SER A 86 -25.15 14.52 -10.81
CA SER A 86 -24.69 15.81 -10.32
C SER A 86 -25.10 16.12 -8.86
N ASP A 87 -26.11 15.44 -8.35
CA ASP A 87 -26.58 15.60 -6.97
C ASP A 87 -25.75 14.76 -5.98
N ILE A 88 -24.96 13.80 -6.50
CA ILE A 88 -24.04 13.00 -5.72
C ILE A 88 -22.80 13.83 -5.41
N ASN A 89 -22.85 14.51 -4.28
CA ASN A 89 -21.82 15.45 -3.84
C ASN A 89 -21.29 15.04 -2.46
N SER A 90 -20.00 14.78 -2.35
CA SER A 90 -19.33 14.39 -1.09
C SER A 90 -19.01 15.60 -0.18
N ASN A 91 -19.32 16.84 -0.61
CA ASN A 91 -18.90 18.05 0.09
C ASN A 91 -19.92 18.56 1.13
N ASN A 92 -21.01 17.87 1.34
CA ASN A 92 -22.10 18.28 2.26
C ASN A 92 -22.13 17.46 3.56
N GLU A 93 -20.99 16.90 3.95
CA GLU A 93 -20.90 16.24 5.25
C GLU A 93 -21.07 17.28 6.37
N ASN A 94 -22.02 17.05 7.28
CA ASN A 94 -22.16 17.85 8.48
C ASN A 94 -21.11 17.35 9.50
N GLU A 95 -19.93 17.95 9.46
CA GLU A 95 -18.79 17.54 10.31
C GLU A 95 -19.12 17.61 11.81
N ASP A 96 -19.96 18.55 12.23
CA ASP A 96 -20.32 18.69 13.65
C ASP A 96 -21.22 17.54 14.11
N VAL A 97 -22.22 17.17 13.30
CA VAL A 97 -23.11 16.04 13.59
C VAL A 97 -22.34 14.72 13.55
N LEU A 98 -21.46 14.54 12.57
CA LEU A 98 -20.60 13.35 12.49
C LEU A 98 -19.68 13.24 13.71
N LYS A 99 -19.10 14.35 14.14
CA LYS A 99 -18.24 14.38 15.33
C LYS A 99 -19.01 14.01 16.61
N GLU A 100 -20.24 14.49 16.76
CA GLU A 100 -21.12 14.14 17.88
C GLU A 100 -21.43 12.64 17.88
N ILE A 101 -21.87 12.10 16.73
CA ILE A 101 -22.18 10.65 16.57
C ILE A 101 -20.94 9.78 16.85
N PHE A 102 -19.78 10.15 16.32
CA PHE A 102 -18.57 9.37 16.55
C PHE A 102 -18.06 9.44 17.98
N THR A 103 -18.30 10.56 18.65
CA THR A 103 -17.98 10.71 20.09
C THR A 103 -18.91 9.84 20.95
N ASP A 104 -20.19 9.86 20.68
CA ASP A 104 -21.19 9.02 21.39
C ASP A 104 -20.94 7.52 21.19
N LEU A 105 -20.47 7.14 20.00
CA LEU A 105 -20.16 5.75 19.66
C LEU A 105 -18.74 5.32 20.02
N GLU A 106 -17.95 6.22 20.61
CA GLU A 106 -16.52 5.99 20.95
C GLU A 106 -15.67 5.55 19.74
N PHE A 107 -16.04 5.97 18.52
CA PHE A 107 -15.28 5.65 17.33
C PHE A 107 -14.06 6.54 17.19
N SER A 108 -12.90 5.92 16.93
CA SER A 108 -11.68 6.63 16.51
C SER A 108 -11.83 7.08 15.05
N SER A 109 -12.46 8.24 14.83
CA SER A 109 -12.78 8.71 13.49
C SER A 109 -11.68 9.58 12.87
N PRO A 110 -11.44 9.49 11.55
CA PRO A 110 -10.60 10.42 10.81
C PRO A 110 -11.12 11.88 10.87
N VAL A 111 -12.41 12.09 11.06
CA VAL A 111 -13.04 13.42 11.19
C VAL A 111 -12.54 14.17 12.44
N VAL A 112 -12.26 13.44 13.53
CA VAL A 112 -11.70 14.04 14.76
C VAL A 112 -10.23 14.43 14.59
N LYS A 113 -9.49 13.82 13.63
CA LYS A 113 -8.09 14.13 13.36
C LYS A 113 -7.87 15.33 12.43
N LYS A 114 -8.89 15.84 11.77
CA LYS A 114 -8.77 16.96 10.81
C LYS A 114 -8.71 18.36 11.45
N GLN A 115 -8.78 18.48 12.78
CA GLN A 115 -8.58 19.74 13.48
C GLN A 115 -7.24 19.81 14.22
N GLU A 116 -6.17 19.35 13.59
CA GLU A 116 -4.89 19.96 13.93
C GLU A 116 -4.87 21.36 13.30
N PRO A 117 -4.41 22.41 14.06
CA PRO A 117 -4.26 23.72 13.47
C PRO A 117 -3.45 23.53 12.19
N THR A 118 -3.92 24.09 11.10
CA THR A 118 -3.13 24.26 9.88
C THR A 118 -1.91 25.07 10.23
N ASN A 119 -0.90 24.43 10.82
CA ASN A 119 0.46 24.85 10.61
C ASN A 119 0.61 24.75 9.10
N ILE A 120 0.55 25.89 8.45
CA ILE A 120 1.04 26.03 7.07
C ILE A 120 2.48 25.58 7.19
N LEU A 121 2.69 24.25 6.96
CA LEU A 121 4.04 23.72 6.84
C LEU A 121 4.71 24.60 5.79
N PRO A 122 5.88 25.16 6.06
CA PRO A 122 6.62 25.89 5.07
C PRO A 122 6.67 25.02 3.82
N LYS A 123 6.56 25.63 2.64
CA LYS A 123 6.62 24.94 1.35
C LYS A 123 7.71 23.89 1.43
N ASN A 124 7.32 22.61 1.37
CA ASN A 124 8.25 21.50 1.53
C ASN A 124 9.33 21.61 0.44
N GLU A 125 10.57 21.69 0.85
CA GLU A 125 11.71 21.74 -0.05
C GLU A 125 12.37 20.37 -0.07
N TYR A 126 12.06 19.60 -1.13
CA TYR A 126 12.67 18.28 -1.36
C TYR A 126 13.65 18.37 -2.51
N GLU A 127 14.83 17.83 -2.32
CA GLU A 127 15.90 17.86 -3.31
C GLU A 127 16.47 16.47 -3.58
N THR A 128 16.65 16.15 -4.87
CA THR A 128 17.35 14.93 -5.27
C THR A 128 18.83 15.22 -5.50
N VAL A 129 19.70 14.48 -4.82
CA VAL A 129 21.15 14.65 -4.84
C VAL A 129 21.76 13.74 -5.90
N LEU A 130 21.99 14.28 -7.09
CA LEU A 130 22.50 13.54 -8.24
C LEU A 130 24.00 13.78 -8.53
N ASP A 131 24.59 14.79 -7.92
CA ASP A 131 25.98 15.18 -8.14
C ASP A 131 26.76 15.41 -6.86
N GLN A 132 28.09 15.44 -6.97
CA GLN A 132 28.98 15.61 -5.84
C GLN A 132 28.90 16.99 -5.19
N GLN A 133 28.48 18.03 -5.92
CA GLN A 133 28.36 19.37 -5.35
C GLN A 133 27.21 19.42 -4.36
N LYS A 134 26.04 18.92 -4.77
CA LYS A 134 24.88 18.80 -3.90
C LYS A 134 25.13 17.86 -2.70
N LEU A 135 25.87 16.77 -2.93
CA LEU A 135 26.28 15.89 -1.85
C LEU A 135 27.16 16.62 -0.81
N LYS A 136 28.10 17.45 -1.26
CA LYS A 136 28.94 18.27 -0.36
C LYS A 136 28.12 19.33 0.41
N GLU A 137 27.08 19.88 -0.21
CA GLU A 137 26.16 20.81 0.47
C GLU A 137 25.37 20.08 1.56
N LEU A 138 24.79 18.92 1.26
CA LEU A 138 24.12 18.09 2.26
C LEU A 138 25.05 17.72 3.43
N ILE A 139 26.30 17.34 3.16
CA ILE A 139 27.30 17.05 4.18
C ILE A 139 27.54 18.26 5.10
N ARG A 140 27.53 19.49 4.58
CA ARG A 140 27.63 20.70 5.42
C ARG A 140 26.41 20.83 6.34
N TYR A 141 25.20 20.57 5.86
CA TYR A 141 23.99 20.58 6.69
C TYR A 141 24.06 19.52 7.79
N ILE A 142 24.45 18.28 7.47
CA ILE A 142 24.64 17.20 8.46
C ILE A 142 25.64 17.61 9.56
N ASN A 143 26.77 18.20 9.17
CA ASN A 143 27.79 18.62 10.13
C ASN A 143 27.31 19.75 11.06
N SER A 144 26.47 20.66 10.56
CA SER A 144 25.98 21.82 11.29
C SER A 144 24.72 21.57 12.11
N CYS A 145 23.91 20.59 11.79
CA CYS A 145 22.66 20.33 12.50
C CYS A 145 22.90 19.64 13.87
N LYS A 146 21.91 19.78 14.76
CA LYS A 146 21.90 19.13 16.08
C LYS A 146 21.54 17.64 15.99
N TYR A 147 20.67 17.29 15.05
CA TYR A 147 20.25 15.93 14.70
C TYR A 147 19.68 15.96 13.28
N PHE A 148 19.67 14.83 12.64
CA PHE A 148 19.06 14.65 11.33
C PHE A 148 18.32 13.31 11.26
N ALA A 149 17.23 13.29 10.50
CA ALA A 149 16.52 12.05 10.20
C ALA A 149 17.23 11.32 9.07
N LEU A 150 17.28 9.99 9.17
CA LEU A 150 17.83 9.09 8.16
C LEU A 150 16.87 7.94 7.95
N ASP A 151 16.65 7.59 6.69
CA ASP A 151 15.85 6.46 6.24
C ASP A 151 16.48 5.85 4.98
N THR A 152 16.21 4.56 4.71
CA THR A 152 16.77 3.84 3.56
C THR A 152 15.68 3.26 2.68
N GLU A 153 15.86 3.38 1.36
CA GLU A 153 15.05 2.68 0.37
C GLU A 153 15.79 1.46 -0.15
N THR A 154 15.08 0.33 -0.26
CA THR A 154 15.69 -0.96 -0.52
C THR A 154 14.88 -1.81 -1.50
N THR A 155 15.50 -2.86 -2.05
CA THR A 155 14.85 -3.79 -2.99
C THR A 155 13.94 -4.82 -2.33
N SER A 156 14.03 -5.03 -1.01
CA SER A 156 13.30 -6.08 -0.28
C SER A 156 13.08 -5.69 1.17
N LEU A 157 12.02 -6.21 1.79
CA LEU A 157 11.80 -6.12 3.25
C LEU A 157 12.66 -7.12 4.05
N ASP A 158 13.21 -8.13 3.39
CA ASP A 158 14.14 -9.05 4.01
C ASP A 158 15.55 -8.46 4.03
N VAL A 159 15.98 -8.03 5.22
CA VAL A 159 17.27 -7.38 5.47
C VAL A 159 18.48 -8.18 4.94
N MET A 160 18.37 -9.52 4.92
CA MET A 160 19.47 -10.38 4.49
C MET A 160 19.66 -10.41 2.96
N SER A 161 18.62 -10.10 2.20
CA SER A 161 18.62 -10.08 0.73
C SER A 161 18.43 -8.68 0.14
N ALA A 162 18.15 -7.69 0.99
CA ALA A 162 17.88 -6.32 0.56
C ALA A 162 19.16 -5.61 0.08
N GLU A 163 19.05 -4.93 -1.04
CA GLU A 163 20.08 -4.03 -1.56
C GLU A 163 19.63 -2.57 -1.39
N LEU A 164 20.56 -1.69 -1.10
CA LEU A 164 20.30 -0.26 -0.92
C LEU A 164 20.00 0.40 -2.27
N VAL A 165 18.82 1.02 -2.37
CA VAL A 165 18.35 1.75 -3.58
C VAL A 165 18.50 3.26 -3.41
N GLY A 166 18.34 3.78 -2.21
CA GLY A 166 18.49 5.19 -1.92
C GLY A 166 18.62 5.48 -0.42
N ILE A 167 19.05 6.69 -0.11
CA ILE A 167 19.11 7.21 1.26
C ILE A 167 18.35 8.52 1.31
N ALA A 168 17.39 8.63 2.24
CA ALA A 168 16.69 9.87 2.55
C ALA A 168 17.29 10.51 3.80
N ILE A 169 17.53 11.82 3.77
CA ILE A 169 18.07 12.57 4.90
C ILE A 169 17.28 13.89 5.04
N SER A 170 16.89 14.22 6.27
CA SER A 170 16.30 15.52 6.61
C SER A 170 17.04 16.14 7.80
N THR A 171 17.50 17.36 7.63
CA THR A 171 18.24 18.12 8.66
C THR A 171 17.38 19.18 9.34
N GLN A 172 16.16 19.41 8.82
CA GLN A 172 15.16 20.32 9.40
C GLN A 172 13.76 19.98 8.93
N SER A 173 12.76 20.38 9.71
CA SER A 173 11.35 20.19 9.34
C SER A 173 11.01 20.91 8.03
N GLY A 174 10.27 20.25 7.14
CA GLY A 174 9.84 20.78 5.85
C GLY A 174 10.90 20.69 4.74
N SER A 175 12.09 20.12 5.00
CA SER A 175 13.08 19.85 3.96
C SER A 175 13.53 18.40 3.97
N GLY A 176 13.95 17.89 2.82
CA GLY A 176 14.47 16.55 2.69
C GLY A 176 15.36 16.39 1.47
N PHE A 177 16.36 15.55 1.59
CA PHE A 177 17.30 15.21 0.54
C PHE A 177 17.19 13.73 0.25
N TYR A 178 17.04 13.38 -1.02
CA TYR A 178 17.06 12.00 -1.46
C TYR A 178 18.29 11.72 -2.32
N ILE A 179 19.06 10.71 -1.96
CA ILE A 179 20.27 10.28 -2.66
C ILE A 179 19.94 8.94 -3.35
N PRO A 180 19.57 8.92 -4.63
CA PRO A 180 19.35 7.69 -5.37
C PRO A 180 20.71 7.00 -5.63
N ILE A 181 20.73 5.66 -5.50
CA ILE A 181 21.96 4.85 -5.60
C ILE A 181 21.78 3.66 -6.54
N GLY A 182 20.62 2.99 -6.43
CA GLY A 182 20.36 1.71 -7.10
C GLY A 182 19.11 1.69 -7.98
N HIS A 183 18.58 2.83 -8.42
CA HIS A 183 17.44 2.88 -9.31
C HIS A 183 17.81 2.42 -10.73
N ASN A 184 16.99 1.55 -11.33
CA ASN A 184 17.24 0.92 -12.63
C ASN A 184 16.02 0.95 -13.57
N TYR A 185 15.03 1.83 -13.35
CA TYR A 185 13.90 2.00 -14.26
C TYR A 185 14.31 2.77 -15.54
N GLU A 186 13.51 2.69 -16.62
CA GLU A 186 13.84 3.11 -17.98
C GLU A 186 14.35 4.56 -18.08
N ASP A 187 13.78 5.50 -17.34
CA ASP A 187 14.16 6.92 -17.34
C ASP A 187 14.91 7.34 -16.05
N ALA A 188 15.57 6.40 -15.37
CA ALA A 188 16.30 6.73 -14.16
C ALA A 188 17.41 7.76 -14.45
N PRO A 189 17.50 8.87 -13.68
CA PRO A 189 18.57 9.85 -13.87
C PRO A 189 19.92 9.23 -13.55
N GLN A 190 20.99 9.85 -14.06
CA GLN A 190 22.34 9.45 -13.67
C GLN A 190 22.53 9.67 -12.17
N GLN A 191 22.89 8.61 -11.46
CA GLN A 191 23.02 8.57 -10.01
C GLN A 191 24.50 8.65 -9.59
N LEU A 192 24.73 9.03 -8.34
CA LEU A 192 26.05 8.98 -7.75
C LEU A 192 26.58 7.55 -7.68
N SER A 193 27.86 7.37 -8.00
CA SER A 193 28.48 6.05 -7.87
C SER A 193 28.66 5.63 -6.41
N LYS A 194 28.64 4.31 -6.15
CA LYS A 194 28.94 3.76 -4.82
C LYS A 194 30.28 4.31 -4.29
N ALA A 195 31.29 4.44 -5.15
CA ALA A 195 32.59 4.99 -4.78
C ALA A 195 32.48 6.43 -4.24
N SER A 196 31.71 7.30 -4.90
CA SER A 196 31.48 8.68 -4.44
C SER A 196 30.75 8.72 -3.09
N ILE A 197 29.78 7.84 -2.87
CA ILE A 197 29.07 7.74 -1.58
C ILE A 197 30.03 7.28 -0.48
N MET A 198 30.83 6.25 -0.75
CA MET A 198 31.79 5.72 0.23
C MET A 198 32.91 6.71 0.55
N GLU A 199 33.32 7.52 -0.42
CA GLU A 199 34.36 8.53 -0.22
C GLU A 199 33.85 9.76 0.58
N LEU A 200 32.65 10.23 0.28
CA LEU A 200 32.15 11.52 0.77
C LEU A 200 31.13 11.40 1.89
N LEU A 201 30.08 10.56 1.70
CA LEU A 201 28.96 10.47 2.63
C LEU A 201 29.24 9.51 3.79
N ALA A 202 29.83 8.35 3.54
CA ALA A 202 30.06 7.35 4.57
C ALA A 202 30.87 7.91 5.78
N PRO A 203 32.00 8.59 5.60
CA PRO A 203 32.73 9.18 6.72
C PRO A 203 31.91 10.24 7.47
N CYS A 204 31.08 11.00 6.75
CA CYS A 204 30.23 12.01 7.37
C CYS A 204 29.16 11.37 8.28
N LEU A 205 28.48 10.33 7.80
CA LEU A 205 27.47 9.61 8.60
C LEU A 205 28.10 8.91 9.81
N GLU A 206 29.25 8.26 9.63
CA GLU A 206 29.97 7.58 10.70
C GLU A 206 30.46 8.56 11.79
N MET A 207 30.93 9.74 11.40
CA MET A 207 31.36 10.80 12.36
C MET A 207 30.19 11.45 13.08
N ASN A 208 29.01 11.51 12.48
CA ASN A 208 27.83 12.16 13.05
C ASN A 208 26.74 11.14 13.47
N GLN A 209 27.11 9.89 13.71
CA GLN A 209 26.14 8.83 14.03
C GLN A 209 25.33 9.11 15.31
N ASP A 210 25.88 9.81 16.27
CA ASP A 210 25.23 10.28 17.51
C ASP A 210 24.13 11.34 17.27
N LYS A 211 24.01 11.84 16.05
CA LYS A 211 22.96 12.78 15.62
C LYS A 211 21.84 12.10 14.83
N ILE A 212 21.98 10.83 14.44
CA ILE A 212 21.01 10.10 13.64
C ILE A 212 19.73 9.85 14.43
N VAL A 213 18.60 10.21 13.84
CA VAL A 213 17.25 9.84 14.26
C VAL A 213 16.60 9.06 13.12
N GLY A 214 15.91 7.98 13.43
CA GLY A 214 15.20 7.20 12.40
C GLY A 214 14.00 6.48 12.97
N GLN A 215 13.25 5.82 12.10
CA GLN A 215 12.10 5.01 12.44
C GLN A 215 12.44 3.55 12.21
N ASN A 216 12.45 2.71 13.24
CA ASN A 216 12.80 1.29 13.11
C ASN A 216 14.23 1.07 12.54
N LEU A 217 15.20 1.80 13.05
CA LEU A 217 16.61 1.75 12.62
C LEU A 217 17.21 0.34 12.63
N LYS A 218 16.57 -0.59 13.34
CA LYS A 218 16.93 -2.02 13.31
C LYS A 218 16.91 -2.58 11.88
N TYR A 219 16.11 -2.00 10.97
CA TYR A 219 16.08 -2.36 9.56
C TYR A 219 17.20 -1.65 8.78
N ASP A 220 17.36 -0.33 8.94
CA ASP A 220 18.24 0.51 8.13
C ASP A 220 19.74 0.25 8.41
N LEU A 221 20.11 0.08 9.69
CA LEU A 221 21.51 -0.06 10.06
C LEU A 221 22.21 -1.28 9.44
N PRO A 222 21.61 -2.48 9.40
CA PRO A 222 22.18 -3.63 8.68
C PRO A 222 22.33 -3.38 7.18
N ILE A 223 21.37 -2.68 6.55
CA ILE A 223 21.43 -2.33 5.12
C ILE A 223 22.61 -1.40 4.85
N LEU A 224 22.76 -0.33 5.63
CA LEU A 224 23.90 0.60 5.54
C LEU A 224 25.23 -0.13 5.76
N ASN A 225 25.28 -1.03 6.75
CA ASN A 225 26.48 -1.80 7.04
C ASN A 225 26.84 -2.76 5.88
N SER A 226 25.87 -3.41 5.27
CA SER A 226 26.07 -4.27 4.08
C SER A 226 26.55 -3.47 2.88
N PHE A 227 26.09 -2.22 2.74
CA PHE A 227 26.57 -1.29 1.71
C PHE A 227 28.02 -0.81 1.99
N GLY A 228 28.45 -0.81 3.27
CA GLY A 228 29.81 -0.44 3.72
C GLY A 228 29.84 0.76 4.67
N ILE A 229 28.71 1.37 5.01
CA ILE A 229 28.60 2.50 5.95
C ILE A 229 28.38 1.95 7.37
N LYS A 230 29.34 2.13 8.26
CA LYS A 230 29.33 1.52 9.59
C LYS A 230 28.74 2.47 10.64
N ILE A 231 27.47 2.26 10.96
CA ILE A 231 26.80 2.97 12.04
C ILE A 231 26.63 2.02 13.22
N SER A 232 27.27 2.33 14.35
CA SER A 232 27.22 1.55 15.59
C SER A 232 26.45 2.25 16.71
N ASN A 233 26.10 3.51 16.52
CA ASN A 233 25.36 4.33 17.48
C ASN A 233 24.36 5.24 16.73
N PHE A 234 23.31 5.70 17.43
CA PHE A 234 22.34 6.66 16.91
C PHE A 234 21.73 7.44 18.09
N LYS A 235 21.12 8.58 17.78
CA LYS A 235 20.51 9.43 18.80
C LYS A 235 19.18 8.89 19.30
N ALA A 236 18.31 8.49 18.39
CA ALA A 236 16.97 8.04 18.73
C ALA A 236 16.35 7.18 17.62
N ASP A 237 15.51 6.23 18.03
CA ASP A 237 14.58 5.49 17.17
C ASP A 237 13.16 5.89 17.57
N THR A 238 12.43 6.51 16.66
CA THR A 238 11.09 7.05 16.93
C THR A 238 10.06 5.97 17.19
N MET A 239 10.22 4.78 16.61
CA MET A 239 9.36 3.63 16.91
C MET A 239 9.54 3.18 18.37
N LEU A 240 10.79 3.06 18.84
CA LEU A 240 11.08 2.71 20.23
C LEU A 240 10.61 3.79 21.20
N MET A 241 10.77 5.07 20.85
CA MET A 241 10.25 6.19 21.65
C MET A 241 8.73 6.12 21.77
N SER A 242 8.02 5.83 20.68
CA SER A 242 6.56 5.63 20.68
C SER A 242 6.14 4.47 21.60
N TYR A 243 6.86 3.37 21.56
CA TYR A 243 6.63 2.24 22.47
C TYR A 243 6.80 2.60 23.93
N VAL A 244 7.83 3.36 24.27
CA VAL A 244 8.07 3.82 25.65
C VAL A 244 6.99 4.77 26.13
N LEU A 245 6.52 5.68 25.26
CA LEU A 245 5.48 6.65 25.60
C LEU A 245 4.11 6.01 25.77
N ASN A 246 3.74 5.07 24.90
CA ASN A 246 2.45 4.40 24.92
C ASN A 246 2.54 3.00 24.32
N SER A 247 2.92 2.02 25.14
CA SER A 247 3.09 0.62 24.71
C SER A 247 1.79 -0.07 24.27
N THR A 248 0.63 0.51 24.58
CA THR A 248 -0.68 -0.02 24.22
C THR A 248 -1.27 0.62 22.97
N ALA A 249 -0.58 1.55 22.33
CA ALA A 249 -0.98 2.08 21.03
C ALA A 249 -1.10 0.95 20.00
N SER A 250 -2.13 1.00 19.15
CA SER A 250 -2.39 -0.04 18.16
C SER A 250 -1.34 -0.09 17.05
N ARG A 251 -0.62 0.99 16.84
CA ARG A 251 0.45 1.12 15.83
C ARG A 251 1.54 2.07 16.33
N HIS A 252 2.79 1.78 15.93
CA HIS A 252 3.97 2.59 16.21
C HIS A 252 4.70 2.99 14.92
N ASN A 253 3.96 3.08 13.80
CA ASN A 253 4.45 3.58 12.52
C ASN A 253 4.41 5.12 12.47
N LEU A 254 4.92 5.70 11.37
CA LEU A 254 4.93 7.16 11.15
C LEU A 254 3.58 7.72 10.66
N ASP A 255 2.66 6.85 10.20
CA ASP A 255 1.34 7.23 9.66
C ASP A 255 0.27 7.33 10.75
#